data_0750757cf802a4ca8f3f8fd5e9aa77c6
#
_entry.id   0750757cf802a4ca8f3f8fd5e9aa77c6
#
_cell.length_a   1.000
_cell.length_b   1.000
_cell.length_c   1.000
_cell.angle_alpha   90.00
_cell.angle_beta   90.00
_cell.angle_gamma   90.00
#
_symmetry.space_group_name_H-M   'P 1'
#
loop_
_entity.id
_entity.type
_entity.pdbx_description
1 polymer ?
#
loop_
_entity_poly.entity_id
_entity_poly.type
_entity_poly.pdbx_seq_one_letter_code
_entity_poly.pdbx_strand_id
1 'polypeptide(L)'
;MRQSYLIFVLVLISLPIISDLSIAQREKSPGGRIVVCMIQLEHADAEYLASVLKPFLSPEGSLTSYQPTNTLIIRDREPVVNMLSEIIKGKPCTP
;
A
#
# COMPACT_ATOMS: atom_id res chain seq x y z
N MET A 1 47.65 -16.52 23.46
CA MET A 1 46.56 -16.26 24.11
C MET A 1 45.88 -15.04 23.83
N ARG A 2 46.47 -13.99 23.93
CA ARG A 2 45.79 -12.76 23.72
C ARG A 2 45.29 -12.58 22.35
N GLN A 3 45.87 -13.17 21.39
CA GLN A 3 45.40 -12.99 20.04
C GLN A 3 44.01 -13.54 19.83
N SER A 4 43.65 -14.50 20.61
CA SER A 4 42.36 -15.07 20.41
C SER A 4 41.28 -14.10 20.66
N TYR A 5 41.45 -13.22 21.57
CA TYR A 5 40.41 -12.29 21.87
C TYR A 5 40.15 -11.36 20.75
N LEU A 6 41.17 -10.95 20.11
CA LEU A 6 41.02 -10.03 19.04
C LEU A 6 40.21 -10.61 17.93
N ILE A 7 40.43 -11.85 17.67
CA ILE A 7 39.71 -12.50 16.61
C ILE A 7 38.24 -12.57 16.90
N PHE A 8 37.89 -12.86 18.12
CA PHE A 8 36.51 -12.92 18.47
C PHE A 8 35.82 -11.60 18.30
N VAL A 9 36.47 -10.57 18.68
CA VAL A 9 35.86 -9.26 18.58
C VAL A 9 35.55 -8.94 17.14
N LEU A 10 36.42 -9.28 16.25
CA LEU A 10 36.19 -8.98 14.87
C LEU A 10 35.02 -9.73 14.31
N VAL A 11 34.87 -10.94 14.70
CA VAL A 11 33.77 -11.73 14.19
C VAL A 11 32.47 -11.18 14.65
N LEU A 12 32.40 -10.76 15.87
CA LEU A 12 31.18 -10.24 16.37
C LEU A 12 30.76 -9.00 15.65
N ILE A 13 31.67 -8.20 15.30
CA ILE A 13 31.33 -6.98 14.63
C ILE A 13 30.76 -7.21 13.28
N SER A 14 31.20 -8.21 12.61
CA SER A 14 30.73 -8.39 11.25
C SER A 14 29.33 -8.92 11.17
N LEU A 15 28.92 -9.62 12.16
CA LEU A 15 27.63 -10.15 12.09
C LEU A 15 26.49 -9.28 11.88
N PRO A 16 26.47 -8.32 12.35
CA PRO A 16 25.37 -7.51 12.46
C PRO A 16 24.59 -7.17 11.36
N ILE A 17 24.52 -7.59 10.66
CA ILE A 17 24.21 -6.84 10.49
C ILE A 17 23.39 -6.34 9.66
N ILE A 18 23.50 -5.82 9.14
CA ILE A 18 23.20 -5.05 8.30
C ILE A 18 22.20 -5.46 7.33
N SER A 19 22.30 -6.54 6.77
CA SER A 19 21.46 -6.94 5.70
C SER A 19 20.00 -6.92 6.10
N ASP A 20 19.72 -7.04 7.34
CA ASP A 20 18.34 -7.06 7.74
C ASP A 20 17.64 -5.76 7.51
N LEU A 21 18.35 -4.70 7.64
CA LEU A 21 17.72 -3.41 7.47
C LEU A 21 17.29 -3.16 6.07
N SER A 22 18.03 -3.60 5.13
CA SER A 22 17.67 -3.31 3.77
C SER A 22 16.42 -4.05 3.35
N ILE A 23 16.17 -5.17 3.91
CA ILE A 23 14.98 -5.90 3.56
C ILE A 23 13.75 -5.20 4.00
N ALA A 24 13.77 -4.63 5.16
CA ALA A 24 12.58 -4.00 5.68
C ALA A 24 12.11 -2.85 4.82
N GLN A 25 13.01 -2.22 4.16
CA GLN A 25 12.61 -1.07 3.40
C GLN A 25 11.83 -1.36 2.17
N ARG A 26 11.95 -2.54 1.65
CA ARG A 26 11.26 -2.82 0.44
C ARG A 26 9.80 -2.91 0.60
N GLU A 27 9.33 -3.10 1.77
CA GLU A 27 7.93 -3.28 1.96
C GLU A 27 7.16 -2.03 2.08
N LYS A 28 7.80 -0.91 1.98
CA LYS A 28 7.10 0.30 2.15
C LYS A 28 6.17 0.66 1.08
N SER A 29 6.46 0.37 -0.12
CA SER A 29 5.59 0.82 -1.18
C SER A 29 4.81 -0.35 -1.72
N PRO A 30 3.52 -0.17 -1.95
CA PRO A 30 2.70 -1.22 -2.52
C PRO A 30 3.16 -1.46 -3.94
N GLY A 31 3.19 -2.68 -4.35
CA GLY A 31 3.58 -3.02 -5.69
C GLY A 31 2.44 -2.83 -6.65
N GLY A 32 2.66 -3.25 -7.87
CA GLY A 32 1.62 -3.25 -8.86
C GLY A 32 1.59 -1.98 -9.68
N ARG A 33 0.83 -2.03 -10.74
CA ARG A 33 0.72 -0.91 -11.65
C ARG A 33 -0.41 0.01 -11.19
N ILE A 34 -0.45 1.19 -11.75
CA ILE A 34 -1.52 2.14 -11.48
C ILE A 34 -2.72 1.73 -12.31
N VAL A 35 -3.87 1.61 -11.68
CA VAL A 35 -5.10 1.27 -12.37
C VAL A 35 -6.19 2.23 -11.95
N VAL A 36 -7.25 2.31 -12.74
CA VAL A 36 -8.39 3.15 -12.44
C VAL A 36 -9.62 2.25 -12.33
N CYS A 37 -10.42 2.48 -11.32
CA CYS A 37 -11.63 1.71 -11.11
C CYS A 37 -12.79 2.65 -10.85
N MET A 38 -13.92 2.39 -11.50
CA MET A 38 -15.12 3.20 -11.29
C MET A 38 -16.19 2.32 -10.67
N ILE A 39 -16.73 2.76 -9.55
CA ILE A 39 -17.73 2.00 -8.83
C ILE A 39 -18.98 2.84 -8.67
N GLN A 40 -20.07 2.39 -9.24
CA GLN A 40 -21.34 3.08 -9.07
C GLN A 40 -21.99 2.62 -7.78
N LEU A 41 -22.38 3.57 -6.94
CA LEU A 41 -22.93 3.25 -5.63
C LEU A 41 -24.44 3.35 -5.65
N GLU A 42 -25.07 2.46 -4.90
CA GLU A 42 -26.52 2.45 -4.84
C GLU A 42 -27.05 2.87 -3.48
N HIS A 43 -26.30 2.56 -2.43
CA HIS A 43 -26.79 2.78 -1.07
C HIS A 43 -25.92 3.73 -0.28
N ALA A 44 -24.91 4.31 -0.88
CA ALA A 44 -24.02 5.22 -0.18
C ALA A 44 -23.73 6.41 -1.08
N ASP A 45 -23.28 7.50 -0.46
CA ASP A 45 -22.97 8.71 -1.20
C ASP A 45 -21.50 8.68 -1.62
N ALA A 46 -21.24 8.83 -2.91
CA ALA A 46 -19.89 8.74 -3.43
C ALA A 46 -18.98 9.82 -2.85
N GLU A 47 -19.51 11.03 -2.69
CA GLU A 47 -18.70 12.11 -2.15
C GLU A 47 -18.29 11.84 -0.72
N TYR A 48 -19.20 11.31 0.07
CA TYR A 48 -18.90 10.99 1.45
C TYR A 48 -17.86 9.87 1.53
N LEU A 49 -18.02 8.83 0.74
CA LEU A 49 -17.08 7.74 0.74
C LEU A 49 -15.71 8.19 0.26
N ALA A 50 -15.68 9.08 -0.72
CA ALA A 50 -14.38 9.59 -1.18
C ALA A 50 -13.64 10.25 -0.04
N SER A 51 -14.32 11.04 0.78
CA SER A 51 -13.65 11.70 1.88
C SER A 51 -13.18 10.71 2.96
N VAL A 52 -13.95 9.67 3.19
CA VAL A 52 -13.60 8.69 4.20
C VAL A 52 -12.43 7.82 3.76
N LEU A 53 -12.35 7.51 2.48
CA LEU A 53 -11.36 6.56 2.00
C LEU A 53 -10.05 7.19 1.53
N LYS A 54 -10.04 8.51 1.37
CA LYS A 54 -8.80 9.16 0.94
C LYS A 54 -7.57 8.81 1.78
N PRO A 55 -7.67 8.70 3.09
CA PRO A 55 -6.46 8.38 3.87
C PRO A 55 -5.87 7.01 3.58
N PHE A 56 -6.61 6.14 2.93
CA PHE A 56 -6.12 4.81 2.65
C PHE A 56 -5.38 4.72 1.31
N LEU A 57 -5.31 5.80 0.58
CA LEU A 57 -4.63 5.79 -0.71
C LEU A 57 -3.13 5.87 -0.54
N SER A 58 -2.41 5.34 -1.53
CA SER A 58 -0.98 5.52 -1.55
C SER A 58 -0.66 6.96 -2.00
N PRO A 59 0.58 7.38 -1.89
CA PRO A 59 0.92 8.76 -2.28
C PRO A 59 0.61 9.09 -3.72
N GLU A 60 0.58 8.09 -4.59
CA GLU A 60 0.28 8.34 -5.99
C GLU A 60 -1.21 8.23 -6.30
N GLY A 61 -2.02 7.92 -5.32
CA GLY A 61 -3.41 7.65 -5.58
C GLY A 61 -4.29 8.87 -5.59
N SER A 62 -5.45 8.73 -6.16
CA SER A 62 -6.46 9.78 -6.12
C SER A 62 -7.84 9.15 -6.07
N LEU A 63 -8.77 9.87 -5.50
CA LEU A 63 -10.12 9.39 -5.31
C LEU A 63 -11.06 10.55 -5.56
N THR A 64 -12.02 10.35 -6.44
CA THR A 64 -12.93 11.41 -6.85
C THR A 64 -14.33 10.85 -6.96
N SER A 65 -15.32 11.68 -6.74
CA SER A 65 -16.69 11.26 -6.93
C SER A 65 -17.28 11.98 -8.14
N TYR A 66 -18.15 11.28 -8.85
CA TYR A 66 -18.87 11.85 -9.97
C TYR A 66 -20.34 11.84 -9.57
N GLN A 67 -20.85 12.98 -9.19
CA GLN A 67 -22.17 13.09 -8.58
C GLN A 67 -23.33 12.67 -9.46
N PRO A 68 -23.35 13.01 -10.73
CA PRO A 68 -24.54 12.68 -11.52
C PRO A 68 -24.91 11.21 -11.53
N THR A 69 -23.95 10.33 -11.41
CA THR A 69 -24.24 8.90 -11.36
C THR A 69 -23.84 8.29 -10.03
N ASN A 70 -23.48 9.10 -9.04
CA ASN A 70 -23.06 8.62 -7.73
C ASN A 70 -21.97 7.56 -7.88
N THR A 71 -20.97 7.89 -8.67
CA THR A 71 -19.89 6.96 -8.99
C THR A 71 -18.62 7.40 -8.31
N LEU A 72 -17.88 6.42 -7.79
CA LEU A 72 -16.61 6.65 -7.15
C LEU A 72 -15.51 6.26 -8.11
N ILE A 73 -14.55 7.13 -8.34
CA ILE A 73 -13.45 6.88 -9.26
C ILE A 73 -12.17 6.78 -8.47
N ILE A 74 -11.54 5.61 -8.49
CA ILE A 74 -10.34 5.34 -7.71
C ILE A 74 -9.18 5.11 -8.66
N ARG A 75 -8.09 5.82 -8.42
CA ARG A 75 -6.88 5.62 -9.20
C ARG A 75 -5.73 5.40 -8.24
N ASP A 76 -5.09 4.25 -8.27
CA ASP A 76 -4.01 3.92 -7.37
C ASP A 76 -3.35 2.64 -7.84
N ARG A 77 -2.40 2.16 -7.06
CA ARG A 77 -1.79 0.86 -7.33
C ARG A 77 -2.82 -0.23 -7.23
N GLU A 78 -2.65 -1.24 -8.04
CA GLU A 78 -3.64 -2.30 -8.14
C GLU A 78 -4.01 -2.92 -6.78
N PRO A 79 -3.07 -3.25 -5.91
CA PRO A 79 -3.48 -3.82 -4.62
C PRO A 79 -4.33 -2.87 -3.78
N VAL A 80 -4.06 -1.58 -3.84
CA VAL A 80 -4.84 -0.63 -3.07
C VAL A 80 -6.24 -0.50 -3.66
N VAL A 81 -6.33 -0.42 -4.99
CA VAL A 81 -7.63 -0.30 -5.65
C VAL A 81 -8.48 -1.52 -5.34
N ASN A 82 -7.90 -2.71 -5.39
CA ASN A 82 -8.66 -3.91 -5.11
C ASN A 82 -9.07 -3.98 -3.64
N MET A 83 -8.23 -3.52 -2.73
CA MET A 83 -8.59 -3.50 -1.32
C MET A 83 -9.79 -2.58 -1.10
N LEU A 84 -9.77 -1.40 -1.67
CA LEU A 84 -10.88 -0.47 -1.51
C LEU A 84 -12.14 -0.99 -2.17
N SER A 85 -11.99 -1.62 -3.31
CA SER A 85 -13.14 -2.19 -3.99
C SER A 85 -13.77 -3.30 -3.16
N GLU A 86 -12.96 -4.10 -2.50
CA GLU A 86 -13.51 -5.14 -1.65
C GLU A 86 -14.25 -4.57 -0.46
N ILE A 87 -13.78 -3.48 0.09
CA ILE A 87 -14.49 -2.83 1.18
C ILE A 87 -15.84 -2.30 0.70
N ILE A 88 -15.88 -1.74 -0.49
CA ILE A 88 -17.08 -1.07 -0.97
C ILE A 88 -18.09 -2.05 -1.55
N LYS A 89 -17.65 -2.97 -2.35
CA LYS A 89 -18.60 -3.85 -3.02
C LYS A 89 -18.32 -5.33 -2.87
N GLY A 90 -17.38 -5.71 -2.03
CA GLY A 90 -17.19 -7.10 -1.68
C GLY A 90 -16.38 -7.91 -2.67
N LYS A 91 -15.81 -7.30 -3.69
CA LYS A 91 -15.00 -8.01 -4.65
C LYS A 91 -13.98 -7.07 -5.26
N PRO A 92 -12.87 -7.60 -5.80
CA PRO A 92 -11.87 -6.74 -6.38
C PRO A 92 -12.37 -6.08 -7.66
N CYS A 93 -11.76 -4.97 -8.00
CA CYS A 93 -12.15 -4.25 -9.19
C CYS A 93 -11.51 -4.87 -10.42
N THR A 94 -10.27 -5.31 -10.30
CA THR A 94 -9.61 -5.92 -11.44
C THR A 94 -9.64 -7.44 -11.27
N PRO A 95 -9.76 -8.16 -12.34
CA PRO A 95 -9.88 -9.63 -12.26
C PRO A 95 -8.59 -10.28 -11.79
#